data_e2ce58dfc0f2d5c33c61b384f1a0abf2
#
_entry.id   e2ce58dfc0f2d5c33c61b384f1a0abf2
#
_cell.length_a   1.000
_cell.length_b   1.000
_cell.length_c   1.000
_cell.angle_alpha   90.00
_cell.angle_beta   90.00
_cell.angle_gamma   90.00
#
_symmetry.space_group_name_H-M   'P 1'
#
loop_
_entity.id
_entity.type
_entity.pdbx_description
1 polymer ?
#
loop_
_entity_poly.entity_id
_entity_poly.type
_entity_poly.pdbx_seq_one_letter_code
_entity_poly.pdbx_strand_id
1 'polypeptide(L)'
;VIACAEKLGSDKEKLTRALVLASLISIYIKSNMKRLSALCGAMTAGASASCGMTYLLGGNLEQVKFSVQNMIGNLTGIVCDGAKPNCAMKVATGVSAAVISSLAAMDNVSCTSLEGIVDDNVDKSIANLGKIAAYGMADLDKMMLEIMVDKKSN
;
A
#
# COMPACT_ATOMS: atom_id res chain seq x y z
N VAL A 1 -4.63 -10.70 4.46
CA VAL A 1 -3.66 -11.57 5.15
C VAL A 1 -4.39 -12.77 5.75
N ILE A 2 -5.44 -12.59 6.59
CA ILE A 2 -6.16 -13.70 7.25
C ILE A 2 -6.70 -14.71 6.23
N ALA A 3 -7.51 -14.26 5.26
CA ALA A 3 -8.08 -15.13 4.24
C ALA A 3 -6.99 -15.87 3.40
N CYS A 4 -5.84 -15.23 3.19
CA CYS A 4 -4.70 -15.86 2.53
C CYS A 4 -4.13 -16.99 3.40
N ALA A 5 -3.94 -16.74 4.70
CA ALA A 5 -3.45 -17.76 5.63
C ALA A 5 -4.40 -18.97 5.73
N GLU A 6 -5.69 -18.73 5.79
CA GLU A 6 -6.72 -19.79 5.78
C GLU A 6 -6.64 -20.63 4.50
N LYS A 7 -6.56 -19.95 3.33
CA LYS A 7 -6.43 -20.64 2.04
C LYS A 7 -5.17 -21.49 1.92
N LEU A 8 -4.07 -21.04 2.54
CA LEU A 8 -2.78 -21.73 2.54
C LEU A 8 -2.65 -22.77 3.66
N GLY A 9 -3.65 -22.93 4.53
CA GLY A 9 -3.59 -23.83 5.68
C GLY A 9 -2.48 -23.45 6.68
N SER A 10 -2.15 -22.15 6.78
CA SER A 10 -1.10 -21.69 7.68
C SER A 10 -1.51 -21.83 9.14
N ASP A 11 -0.54 -22.22 9.99
CA ASP A 11 -0.78 -22.29 11.42
C ASP A 11 -0.93 -20.91 12.07
N LYS A 12 -1.37 -20.90 13.33
CA LYS A 12 -1.63 -19.67 14.09
C LYS A 12 -0.36 -18.83 14.29
N GLU A 13 0.79 -19.45 14.49
CA GLU A 13 2.05 -18.75 14.68
C GLU A 13 2.45 -18.00 13.40
N LYS A 14 2.43 -18.69 12.27
CA LYS A 14 2.74 -18.10 10.95
C LYS A 14 1.79 -16.96 10.60
N LEU A 15 0.49 -17.13 10.84
CA LEU A 15 -0.49 -16.05 10.68
C LEU A 15 -0.19 -14.85 11.58
N THR A 16 0.10 -15.08 12.85
CA THR A 16 0.43 -14.01 13.80
C THR A 16 1.66 -13.22 13.32
N ARG A 17 2.72 -13.90 12.91
CA ARG A 17 3.93 -13.25 12.37
C ARG A 17 3.64 -12.43 11.12
N ALA A 18 2.82 -12.95 10.20
CA ALA A 18 2.41 -12.24 9.00
C ALA A 18 1.60 -10.96 9.33
N LEU A 19 0.71 -11.02 10.31
CA LEU A 19 -0.07 -9.86 10.76
C LEU A 19 0.80 -8.81 11.45
N VAL A 20 1.75 -9.23 12.27
CA VAL A 20 2.73 -8.33 12.92
C VAL A 20 3.58 -7.65 11.86
N LEU A 21 4.12 -8.39 10.89
CA LEU A 21 4.89 -7.82 9.78
C LEU A 21 4.06 -6.78 9.00
N ALA A 22 2.85 -7.13 8.58
CA ALA A 22 1.97 -6.21 7.88
C ALA A 22 1.67 -4.94 8.70
N SER A 23 1.43 -5.08 10.00
CA SER A 23 1.16 -3.96 10.89
C SER A 23 2.37 -3.04 11.04
N LEU A 24 3.57 -3.58 11.23
CA LEU A 24 4.80 -2.82 11.34
C LEU A 24 5.13 -2.08 10.04
N ILE A 25 4.97 -2.71 8.89
CA ILE A 25 5.16 -2.06 7.58
C ILE A 25 4.12 -0.94 7.38
N SER A 26 2.87 -1.15 7.80
CA SER A 26 1.86 -0.08 7.75
C SER A 26 2.27 1.14 8.56
N ILE A 27 2.75 0.93 9.78
CA ILE A 27 3.25 2.00 10.66
C ILE A 27 4.46 2.68 10.01
N TYR A 28 5.40 1.91 9.47
CA TYR A 28 6.60 2.43 8.83
C TYR A 28 6.28 3.28 7.60
N ILE A 29 5.42 2.83 6.70
CA ILE A 29 4.97 3.63 5.55
C ILE A 29 4.27 4.92 6.05
N LYS A 30 3.36 4.82 7.01
CA LYS A 30 2.63 5.98 7.55
C LYS A 30 3.53 6.97 8.28
N SER A 31 4.60 6.54 8.92
CA SER A 31 5.57 7.44 9.58
C SER A 31 6.33 8.33 8.60
N ASN A 32 6.44 7.93 7.34
CA ASN A 32 7.05 8.71 6.26
C ASN A 32 6.07 9.72 5.61
N MET A 33 4.79 9.69 6.01
CA MET A 33 3.73 10.55 5.47
C MET A 33 3.25 11.54 6.53
N LYS A 34 2.66 12.66 6.12
CA LYS A 34 1.92 13.51 7.05
C LYS A 34 0.71 12.76 7.62
N ARG A 35 0.21 13.22 8.77
CA ARG A 35 -0.93 12.62 9.46
C ARG A 35 -2.17 12.51 8.57
N LEU A 36 -2.43 13.52 7.77
CA LEU A 36 -3.48 13.56 6.74
C LEU A 36 -2.84 13.83 5.37
N SER A 37 -3.33 13.16 4.36
CA SER A 37 -2.84 13.26 2.99
C SER A 37 -3.93 12.78 2.03
N ALA A 38 -3.94 13.31 0.81
CA ALA A 38 -4.79 12.82 -0.27
C ALA A 38 -4.45 11.39 -0.72
N LEU A 39 -3.31 10.83 -0.33
CA LEU A 39 -3.02 9.44 -0.63
C LEU A 39 -3.99 8.50 0.12
N CYS A 40 -4.65 7.62 -0.63
CA CYS A 40 -5.67 6.74 -0.06
C CYS A 40 -5.06 5.72 0.91
N GLY A 41 -5.68 5.58 2.11
CA GLY A 41 -5.29 4.56 3.09
C GLY A 41 -5.40 3.13 2.57
N ALA A 42 -6.26 2.85 1.58
CA ALA A 42 -6.34 1.53 0.95
C ALA A 42 -5.03 1.15 0.24
N MET A 43 -4.28 2.12 -0.31
CA MET A 43 -2.96 1.88 -0.89
C MET A 43 -1.96 1.41 0.17
N THR A 44 -1.84 2.14 1.27
CA THR A 44 -0.89 1.79 2.35
C THR A 44 -1.27 0.47 3.03
N ALA A 45 -2.56 0.22 3.22
CA ALA A 45 -3.06 -1.05 3.73
C ALA A 45 -2.78 -2.21 2.76
N GLY A 46 -2.95 -2.00 1.45
CA GLY A 46 -2.59 -2.97 0.42
C GLY A 46 -1.10 -3.29 0.42
N ALA A 47 -0.23 -2.26 0.48
CA ALA A 47 1.22 -2.45 0.53
C ALA A 47 1.66 -3.24 1.78
N SER A 48 1.09 -2.96 2.93
CA SER A 48 1.39 -3.73 4.14
C SER A 48 0.81 -5.15 4.08
N ALA A 49 -0.38 -5.34 3.51
CA ALA A 49 -0.96 -6.66 3.32
C ALA A 49 -0.14 -7.53 2.35
N SER A 50 0.43 -6.93 1.28
CA SER A 50 1.30 -7.66 0.36
C SER A 50 2.52 -8.26 1.06
N CYS A 51 3.12 -7.55 2.01
CA CYS A 51 4.21 -8.07 2.83
C CYS A 51 3.80 -9.30 3.63
N GLY A 52 2.64 -9.23 4.31
CA GLY A 52 2.10 -10.37 5.06
C GLY A 52 1.77 -11.56 4.16
N MET A 53 1.24 -11.31 2.96
CA MET A 53 0.95 -12.37 1.98
C MET A 53 2.24 -13.01 1.46
N THR A 54 3.25 -12.21 1.09
CA THR A 54 4.56 -12.70 0.66
C THR A 54 5.21 -13.57 1.73
N TYR A 55 5.16 -13.15 3.00
CA TYR A 55 5.64 -13.95 4.11
C TYR A 55 4.88 -15.28 4.26
N LEU A 56 3.55 -15.28 4.13
CA LEU A 56 2.73 -16.50 4.18
C LEU A 56 3.07 -17.48 3.06
N LEU A 57 3.39 -16.96 1.88
CA LEU A 57 3.85 -17.75 0.72
C LEU A 57 5.26 -18.33 0.91
N GLY A 58 5.98 -17.95 1.95
CA GLY A 58 7.36 -18.40 2.24
C GLY A 58 8.44 -17.49 1.66
N GLY A 59 8.08 -16.30 1.25
CA GLY A 59 9.01 -15.31 0.71
C GLY A 59 10.05 -14.85 1.73
N ASN A 60 11.24 -14.58 1.25
CA ASN A 60 12.36 -14.02 2.02
C ASN A 60 12.25 -12.50 2.14
N LEU A 61 13.21 -11.87 2.85
CA LEU A 61 13.21 -10.43 3.08
C LEU A 61 13.25 -9.61 1.78
N GLU A 62 14.03 -10.04 0.79
CA GLU A 62 14.11 -9.33 -0.50
C GLU A 62 12.77 -9.39 -1.24
N GLN A 63 12.11 -10.51 -1.24
CA GLN A 63 10.78 -10.66 -1.84
C GLN A 63 9.72 -9.82 -1.11
N VAL A 64 9.83 -9.68 0.22
CA VAL A 64 8.96 -8.75 0.96
C VAL A 64 9.22 -7.30 0.53
N LYS A 65 10.47 -6.87 0.34
CA LYS A 65 10.80 -5.54 -0.19
C LYS A 65 10.23 -5.36 -1.61
N PHE A 66 10.38 -6.34 -2.48
CA PHE A 66 9.84 -6.32 -3.83
C PHE A 66 8.31 -6.13 -3.84
N SER A 67 7.59 -6.79 -2.93
CA SER A 67 6.15 -6.60 -2.84
C SER A 67 5.75 -5.17 -2.50
N VAL A 68 6.52 -4.47 -1.65
CA VAL A 68 6.30 -3.04 -1.34
C VAL A 68 6.57 -2.16 -2.56
N GLN A 69 7.70 -2.40 -3.25
CA GLN A 69 8.08 -1.63 -4.44
C GLN A 69 7.03 -1.78 -5.54
N ASN A 70 6.55 -2.99 -5.78
CA ASN A 70 5.47 -3.26 -6.74
C ASN A 70 4.18 -2.52 -6.37
N MET A 71 3.81 -2.49 -5.09
CA MET A 71 2.64 -1.74 -4.63
C MET A 71 2.79 -0.23 -4.79
N ILE A 72 3.98 0.32 -4.52
CA ILE A 72 4.28 1.74 -4.72
C ILE A 72 4.21 2.09 -6.20
N GLY A 73 4.84 1.32 -7.07
CA GLY A 73 4.81 1.54 -8.53
C GLY A 73 3.39 1.48 -9.10
N ASN A 74 2.54 0.61 -8.55
CA ASN A 74 1.19 0.37 -9.06
C ASN A 74 0.13 1.36 -8.54
N LEU A 75 0.10 1.65 -7.23
CA LEU A 75 -1.07 2.30 -6.60
C LEU A 75 -0.84 3.70 -6.04
N THR A 76 0.31 4.34 -6.26
CA THR A 76 0.59 5.69 -5.72
C THR A 76 -0.42 6.76 -6.17
N GLY A 77 -1.10 6.56 -7.30
CA GLY A 77 -2.11 7.48 -7.82
C GLY A 77 -3.51 7.37 -7.22
N ILE A 78 -3.77 6.45 -6.28
CA ILE A 78 -5.10 6.34 -5.67
C ILE A 78 -5.29 7.42 -4.62
N VAL A 79 -6.19 8.36 -4.89
CA VAL A 79 -6.47 9.49 -4.01
C VAL A 79 -7.64 9.21 -3.07
N CYS A 80 -7.62 9.86 -1.90
CA CYS A 80 -8.67 9.83 -0.89
C CYS A 80 -9.50 11.11 -0.95
N ASP A 81 -10.76 10.97 -1.27
CA ASP A 81 -11.76 12.04 -1.35
C ASP A 81 -12.83 11.89 -0.24
N GLY A 82 -12.43 11.45 0.95
CA GLY A 82 -13.27 11.20 2.12
C GLY A 82 -13.80 9.78 2.21
N ALA A 83 -14.16 9.37 3.43
CA ALA A 83 -14.72 8.04 3.69
C ALA A 83 -16.15 7.93 3.19
N LYS A 84 -16.44 6.92 2.37
CA LYS A 84 -17.75 6.70 1.73
C LYS A 84 -17.93 5.25 1.28
N PRO A 85 -19.17 4.81 0.99
CA PRO A 85 -19.44 3.41 0.64
C PRO A 85 -18.59 2.88 -0.51
N ASN A 86 -18.30 3.69 -1.55
CA ASN A 86 -17.48 3.27 -2.68
C ASN A 86 -16.00 3.05 -2.33
N CYS A 87 -15.55 3.37 -1.11
CA CYS A 87 -14.22 2.98 -0.64
C CYS A 87 -14.04 1.45 -0.63
N ALA A 88 -15.14 0.68 -0.56
CA ALA A 88 -15.10 -0.77 -0.73
C ALA A 88 -14.44 -1.18 -2.05
N MET A 89 -14.68 -0.44 -3.14
CA MET A 89 -14.03 -0.69 -4.45
C MET A 89 -12.53 -0.38 -4.40
N LYS A 90 -12.12 0.69 -3.71
CA LYS A 90 -10.69 1.01 -3.53
C LYS A 90 -9.98 -0.05 -2.69
N VAL A 91 -10.67 -0.60 -1.68
CA VAL A 91 -10.16 -1.73 -0.89
C VAL A 91 -10.02 -2.98 -1.76
N ALA A 92 -11.03 -3.32 -2.57
CA ALA A 92 -10.95 -4.45 -3.49
C ALA A 92 -9.78 -4.32 -4.48
N THR A 93 -9.58 -3.12 -5.05
CA THR A 93 -8.42 -2.81 -5.92
C THR A 93 -7.10 -3.00 -5.16
N GLY A 94 -7.01 -2.47 -3.94
CA GLY A 94 -5.81 -2.61 -3.09
C GLY A 94 -5.50 -4.07 -2.74
N VAL A 95 -6.53 -4.88 -2.45
CA VAL A 95 -6.37 -6.33 -2.19
C VAL A 95 -5.90 -7.07 -3.45
N SER A 96 -6.51 -6.79 -4.61
CA SER A 96 -6.12 -7.41 -5.88
C SER A 96 -4.67 -7.08 -6.23
N ALA A 97 -4.29 -5.81 -6.09
CA ALA A 97 -2.91 -5.37 -6.31
C ALA A 97 -1.93 -6.01 -5.32
N ALA A 98 -2.31 -6.16 -4.04
CA ALA A 98 -1.49 -6.82 -3.03
C ALA A 98 -1.21 -8.29 -3.38
N VAL A 99 -2.22 -9.02 -3.86
CA VAL A 99 -2.05 -10.41 -4.32
C VAL A 99 -1.09 -10.47 -5.52
N ILE A 100 -1.33 -9.64 -6.54
CA ILE A 100 -0.48 -9.59 -7.74
C ILE A 100 0.96 -9.23 -7.35
N SER A 101 1.16 -8.20 -6.52
CA SER A 101 2.47 -7.78 -6.06
C SER A 101 3.21 -8.85 -5.25
N SER A 102 2.47 -9.61 -4.42
CA SER A 102 3.05 -10.72 -3.66
C SER A 102 3.49 -11.87 -4.57
N LEU A 103 2.66 -12.24 -5.55
CA LEU A 103 3.00 -13.31 -6.50
C LEU A 103 4.18 -12.91 -7.38
N ALA A 104 4.18 -11.69 -7.94
CA ALA A 104 5.33 -11.18 -8.70
C ALA A 104 6.62 -11.19 -7.87
N ALA A 105 6.53 -10.75 -6.60
CA ALA A 105 7.68 -10.77 -5.71
C ALA A 105 8.20 -12.20 -5.44
N MET A 106 7.32 -13.19 -5.34
CA MET A 106 7.74 -14.60 -5.22
C MET A 106 8.51 -15.09 -6.44
N ASP A 107 8.19 -14.57 -7.61
CA ASP A 107 8.93 -14.82 -8.87
C ASP A 107 10.18 -13.93 -9.03
N ASN A 108 10.55 -13.18 -7.97
CA ASN A 108 11.65 -12.19 -7.97
C ASN A 108 11.46 -11.04 -8.99
N VAL A 109 10.21 -10.70 -9.28
CA VAL A 109 9.86 -9.56 -10.14
C VAL A 109 9.52 -8.36 -9.26
N SER A 110 10.21 -7.25 -9.53
CA SER A 110 10.03 -5.97 -8.81
C SER A 110 10.10 -4.79 -9.77
N CYS A 111 9.36 -3.73 -9.46
CA CYS A 111 9.66 -2.41 -10.00
C CYS A 111 11.07 -1.98 -9.59
N THR A 112 11.77 -1.31 -10.50
CA THR A 112 13.17 -0.89 -10.34
C THR A 112 13.30 0.63 -10.33
N SER A 113 14.51 1.13 -10.07
CA SER A 113 14.82 2.57 -10.15
C SER A 113 14.64 3.19 -11.54
N LEU A 114 14.36 2.39 -12.55
CA LEU A 114 14.01 2.87 -13.90
C LEU A 114 12.52 3.20 -14.05
N GLU A 115 11.70 2.96 -13.01
CA GLU A 115 10.24 3.05 -13.08
C GLU A 115 9.70 4.08 -12.09
N GLY A 116 9.47 5.30 -12.59
CA GLY A 116 8.76 6.36 -11.86
C GLY A 116 9.43 6.77 -10.55
N ILE A 117 8.73 6.61 -9.44
CA ILE A 117 9.18 7.03 -8.11
C ILE A 117 9.88 5.93 -7.32
N VAL A 118 9.91 4.71 -7.85
CA VAL A 118 10.54 3.56 -7.20
C VAL A 118 12.07 3.74 -7.26
N ASP A 119 12.75 3.27 -6.23
CA ASP A 119 14.22 3.20 -6.13
C ASP A 119 14.58 1.74 -5.84
N ASP A 120 15.78 1.30 -6.19
CA ASP A 120 16.26 -0.04 -5.88
C ASP A 120 16.32 -0.29 -4.36
N ASN A 121 16.43 0.79 -3.58
CA ASN A 121 16.28 0.75 -2.13
C ASN A 121 14.82 1.01 -1.73
N VAL A 122 14.17 0.03 -1.10
CA VAL A 122 12.78 0.12 -0.65
C VAL A 122 12.51 1.28 0.31
N ASP A 123 13.47 1.62 1.17
CA ASP A 123 13.31 2.74 2.11
C ASP A 123 13.26 4.08 1.38
N LYS A 124 14.04 4.23 0.31
CA LYS A 124 13.95 5.41 -0.56
C LYS A 124 12.63 5.45 -1.33
N SER A 125 12.14 4.31 -1.81
CA SER A 125 10.82 4.22 -2.44
C SER A 125 9.72 4.67 -1.49
N ILE A 126 9.74 4.22 -0.24
CA ILE A 126 8.81 4.64 0.80
C ILE A 126 8.96 6.14 1.12
N ALA A 127 10.19 6.65 1.20
CA ALA A 127 10.45 8.07 1.42
C ALA A 127 9.94 8.94 0.24
N ASN A 128 10.10 8.50 -1.01
CA ASN A 128 9.55 9.16 -2.19
C ASN A 128 8.02 9.20 -2.17
N LEU A 129 7.38 8.07 -1.85
CA LEU A 129 5.93 8.01 -1.60
C LEU A 129 5.51 9.00 -0.51
N GLY A 130 6.25 9.04 0.60
CA GLY A 130 6.03 9.96 1.71
C GLY A 130 6.10 11.44 1.28
N LYS A 131 7.07 11.81 0.44
CA LYS A 131 7.19 13.17 -0.12
C LYS A 131 5.99 13.53 -0.98
N ILE A 132 5.54 12.63 -1.86
CA ILE A 132 4.36 12.85 -2.70
C ILE A 132 3.13 13.04 -1.80
N ALA A 133 2.91 12.15 -0.85
CA ALA A 133 1.77 12.21 0.05
C ALA A 133 1.78 13.46 0.94
N ALA A 134 2.96 13.87 1.44
CA ALA A 134 3.09 14.97 2.39
C ALA A 134 3.06 16.36 1.74
N TYR A 135 3.62 16.48 0.54
CA TYR A 135 3.83 17.77 -0.11
C TYR A 135 3.19 17.84 -1.49
N GLY A 136 3.39 16.82 -2.33
CA GLY A 136 2.90 16.80 -3.70
C GLY A 136 1.37 16.79 -3.80
N MET A 137 0.69 16.23 -2.80
CA MET A 137 -0.78 16.16 -2.77
C MET A 137 -1.45 17.28 -1.95
N ALA A 138 -0.71 18.27 -1.46
CA ALA A 138 -1.28 19.31 -0.59
C ALA A 138 -2.33 20.19 -1.30
N ASP A 139 -2.09 20.57 -2.55
CA ASP A 139 -3.05 21.36 -3.33
C ASP A 139 -4.18 20.47 -3.86
N LEU A 140 -3.93 19.20 -4.11
CA LEU A 140 -4.96 18.21 -4.46
C LEU A 140 -5.97 18.05 -3.31
N ASP A 141 -5.50 18.00 -2.05
CA ASP A 141 -6.38 17.95 -0.86
C ASP A 141 -7.33 19.16 -0.81
N LYS A 142 -6.81 20.36 -1.03
CA LYS A 142 -7.62 21.61 -1.05
C LYS A 142 -8.66 21.55 -2.17
N MET A 143 -8.21 21.24 -3.39
CA MET A 143 -9.10 21.15 -4.56
C MET A 143 -10.22 20.14 -4.35
N MET A 144 -9.91 18.97 -3.79
CA MET A 144 -10.94 17.97 -3.50
C MET A 144 -11.93 18.46 -2.45
N LEU A 145 -11.45 19.15 -1.41
CA LEU A 145 -12.32 19.73 -0.38
C LEU A 145 -13.26 20.77 -0.99
N GLU A 146 -12.78 21.67 -1.82
CA GLU A 146 -13.58 22.67 -2.54
C GLU A 146 -14.69 22.01 -3.36
N ILE A 147 -14.33 21.01 -4.20
CA ILE A 147 -15.31 20.26 -5.00
C ILE A 147 -16.37 19.57 -4.10
N MET A 148 -15.96 19.03 -2.95
CA MET A 148 -16.88 18.35 -2.03
C MET A 148 -17.84 19.34 -1.33
N VAL A 149 -17.37 20.55 -1.00
CA VAL A 149 -18.18 21.59 -0.37
C VAL A 149 -19.20 22.13 -1.37
N ASP A 150 -18.76 22.44 -2.59
CA ASP A 150 -19.63 23.01 -3.64
C ASP A 150 -20.80 22.07 -3.99
N LYS A 151 -20.60 20.75 -3.96
CA LYS A 151 -21.68 19.79 -4.18
C LYS A 151 -22.79 19.80 -3.12
N LYS A 152 -22.52 20.32 -1.92
CA LYS A 152 -23.52 20.43 -0.84
C LYS A 152 -24.29 21.75 -0.91
N SER A 153 -23.83 22.69 -1.71
CA SER A 153 -24.42 24.01 -1.87
C SER A 153 -25.49 24.05 -2.97
N ASN A 154 -25.65 22.97 -3.73
CA ASN A 154 -26.64 22.75 -4.77
C ASN A 154 -27.63 21.64 -4.33
#